data_eb5f15571d162c3231863abd5da2496d
#
_entry.id   eb5f15571d162c3231863abd5da2496d
#
_cell.length_a   1.000
_cell.length_b   1.000
_cell.length_c   1.000
_cell.angle_alpha   90.00
_cell.angle_beta   90.00
_cell.angle_gamma   90.00
#
_symmetry.space_group_name_H-M   'P 1'
#
loop_
_entity.id
_entity.type
_entity.pdbx_description
1 polymer ?
#
loop_
_entity_poly.entity_id
_entity_poly.type
_entity_poly.pdbx_seq_one_letter_code
_entity_poly.pdbx_strand_id
1 'polypeptide(L)'
;MKATKLIYIGAMCFASASIATSRAESDKSVTAAQVNGTWKTKGGEFKIWALGKQRLQVEFSGVYEYKTPQGPMANEGVGSGAATIENDTAIFKPEGAEEECQITLKFTGGKLVVTQTGICGFGHNVSAEGTYKKVSSKKPKFGSD
;
A
#
# COMPACT_ATOMS: atom_id res chain seq x y z
N MET A 1 -32.73 -69.53 42.09
CA MET A 1 -31.65 -68.58 42.01
C MET A 1 -31.72 -67.92 40.65
N LYS A 2 -32.14 -66.66 40.57
CA LYS A 2 -32.27 -65.93 39.34
C LYS A 2 -31.16 -64.87 39.28
N ALA A 3 -30.25 -64.96 38.30
CA ALA A 3 -29.23 -64.01 38.08
C ALA A 3 -29.77 -62.85 37.23
N THR A 4 -29.81 -61.68 37.81
CA THR A 4 -30.22 -60.47 37.12
C THR A 4 -29.01 -59.91 36.38
N LYS A 5 -29.04 -59.88 35.03
CA LYS A 5 -28.04 -59.20 34.16
C LYS A 5 -28.32 -57.72 34.19
N LEU A 6 -27.36 -56.96 34.70
CA LEU A 6 -27.34 -55.52 34.61
C LEU A 6 -26.73 -55.15 33.28
N ILE A 7 -27.50 -54.47 32.40
CA ILE A 7 -27.02 -53.95 31.13
C ILE A 7 -26.57 -52.50 31.34
N TYR A 8 -25.26 -52.25 31.25
CA TYR A 8 -24.69 -50.90 31.21
C TYR A 8 -24.83 -50.36 29.81
N ILE A 9 -25.66 -49.34 29.63
CA ILE A 9 -25.72 -48.54 28.41
C ILE A 9 -24.69 -47.41 28.55
N GLY A 10 -23.54 -47.59 27.92
CA GLY A 10 -22.54 -46.55 27.85
C GLY A 10 -22.99 -45.45 26.87
N ALA A 11 -23.25 -44.27 27.41
CA ALA A 11 -23.47 -43.07 26.58
C ALA A 11 -22.13 -42.60 25.99
N MET A 12 -21.95 -42.79 24.70
CA MET A 12 -20.81 -42.25 23.93
C MET A 12 -21.08 -40.78 23.64
N CYS A 13 -20.45 -39.86 24.39
CA CYS A 13 -20.40 -38.45 24.06
C CYS A 13 -19.44 -38.25 22.89
N PHE A 14 -19.98 -38.01 21.70
CA PHE A 14 -19.18 -37.49 20.57
C PHE A 14 -18.91 -36.04 20.82
N ALA A 15 -17.70 -35.73 21.24
CA ALA A 15 -17.18 -34.36 21.25
C ALA A 15 -16.84 -33.95 19.79
N SER A 16 -17.72 -33.17 19.18
CA SER A 16 -17.45 -32.55 17.89
C SER A 16 -16.40 -31.48 18.08
N ALA A 17 -15.14 -31.78 17.78
CA ALA A 17 -14.10 -30.80 17.69
C ALA A 17 -14.29 -29.97 16.41
N SER A 18 -14.84 -28.77 16.56
CA SER A 18 -14.88 -27.78 15.49
C SER A 18 -13.45 -27.30 15.21
N ILE A 19 -12.85 -27.81 14.15
CA ILE A 19 -11.57 -27.31 13.66
C ILE A 19 -11.86 -25.96 13.01
N ALA A 20 -11.60 -24.87 13.73
CA ALA A 20 -11.57 -23.54 13.14
C ALA A 20 -10.38 -23.49 12.17
N THR A 21 -10.66 -23.62 10.87
CA THR A 21 -9.69 -23.40 9.83
C THR A 21 -9.44 -21.90 9.78
N SER A 22 -8.44 -21.41 10.50
CA SER A 22 -7.93 -20.06 10.26
C SER A 22 -7.32 -20.05 8.86
N ARG A 23 -8.03 -19.43 7.91
CA ARG A 23 -7.42 -19.03 6.65
C ARG A 23 -6.32 -18.05 7.01
N ALA A 24 -5.08 -18.48 6.90
CA ALA A 24 -3.96 -17.57 6.77
C ALA A 24 -4.24 -16.77 5.50
N GLU A 25 -4.52 -15.45 5.65
CA GLU A 25 -4.43 -14.53 4.53
C GLU A 25 -3.01 -14.69 3.98
N SER A 26 -2.93 -15.19 2.75
CA SER A 26 -1.68 -15.27 2.01
C SER A 26 -1.18 -13.83 1.88
N ASP A 27 -0.16 -13.47 2.65
CA ASP A 27 0.56 -12.21 2.50
C ASP A 27 1.09 -12.17 1.07
N LYS A 28 0.39 -11.43 0.21
CA LYS A 28 0.77 -11.28 -1.20
C LYS A 28 2.01 -10.41 -1.27
N SER A 29 3.16 -11.06 -1.32
CA SER A 29 4.42 -10.41 -1.64
C SER A 29 4.43 -9.99 -3.11
N VAL A 30 4.80 -8.73 -3.38
CA VAL A 30 4.99 -8.24 -4.74
C VAL A 30 6.45 -8.31 -5.16
N THR A 31 6.67 -8.49 -6.46
CA THR A 31 8.01 -8.55 -7.06
C THR A 31 8.50 -7.16 -7.46
N ALA A 32 9.81 -7.00 -7.66
CA ALA A 32 10.38 -5.77 -8.20
C ALA A 32 9.74 -5.36 -9.53
N ALA A 33 9.46 -6.31 -10.42
CA ALA A 33 8.79 -6.03 -11.69
C ALA A 33 7.38 -5.45 -11.50
N GLN A 34 6.68 -5.83 -10.45
CA GLN A 34 5.34 -5.32 -10.14
C GLN A 34 5.38 -3.90 -9.58
N VAL A 35 6.41 -3.51 -8.82
CA VAL A 35 6.52 -2.18 -8.21
C VAL A 35 7.27 -1.17 -9.06
N ASN A 36 8.28 -1.61 -9.81
CA ASN A 36 9.16 -0.74 -10.59
C ASN A 36 8.43 0.00 -11.71
N GLY A 37 8.78 1.25 -11.89
CA GLY A 37 8.34 2.05 -13.02
C GLY A 37 7.73 3.39 -12.63
N THR A 38 6.97 3.94 -13.56
CA THR A 38 6.24 5.19 -13.41
C THR A 38 4.75 4.93 -13.31
N TRP A 39 4.13 5.51 -12.30
CA TRP A 39 2.71 5.37 -11.98
C TRP A 39 2.04 6.73 -12.02
N LYS A 40 0.88 6.83 -12.68
CA LYS A 40 0.16 8.11 -12.85
C LYS A 40 -1.29 8.05 -12.45
N THR A 41 -1.78 9.17 -11.95
CA THR A 41 -3.18 9.54 -11.81
C THR A 41 -3.38 10.95 -12.36
N LYS A 42 -4.61 11.48 -12.31
CA LYS A 42 -4.91 12.81 -12.89
C LYS A 42 -4.06 13.95 -12.29
N GLY A 43 -3.80 13.91 -10.99
CA GLY A 43 -3.09 14.98 -10.28
C GLY A 43 -1.75 14.57 -9.70
N GLY A 44 -1.20 13.40 -10.08
CA GLY A 44 0.04 12.93 -9.47
C GLY A 44 0.78 11.86 -10.26
N GLU A 45 2.06 11.78 -9.99
CA GLU A 45 2.97 10.79 -10.54
C GLU A 45 3.86 10.24 -9.43
N PHE A 46 4.03 8.92 -9.42
CA PHE A 46 5.07 8.25 -8.64
C PHE A 46 6.09 7.62 -9.57
N LYS A 47 7.35 7.83 -9.27
CA LYS A 47 8.48 7.09 -9.83
C LYS A 47 9.02 6.17 -8.75
N ILE A 48 9.07 4.87 -9.01
CA ILE A 48 9.42 3.85 -8.02
C ILE A 48 10.42 2.87 -8.61
N TRP A 49 11.47 2.57 -7.83
CA TRP A 49 12.48 1.60 -8.22
C TRP A 49 12.97 0.80 -7.01
N ALA A 50 12.93 -0.52 -7.12
CA ALA A 50 13.43 -1.42 -6.09
C ALA A 50 14.95 -1.39 -6.01
N LEU A 51 15.48 -1.18 -4.79
CA LEU A 51 16.90 -1.12 -4.48
C LEU A 51 17.43 -2.44 -3.90
N GLY A 52 16.55 -3.45 -3.71
CA GLY A 52 16.85 -4.67 -2.97
C GLY A 52 16.71 -4.50 -1.46
N LYS A 53 16.73 -5.61 -0.72
CA LYS A 53 16.59 -5.64 0.76
C LYS A 53 15.34 -4.89 1.26
N GLN A 54 14.20 -5.09 0.58
CA GLN A 54 12.93 -4.45 0.92
C GLN A 54 12.95 -2.90 0.89
N ARG A 55 13.86 -2.32 0.10
CA ARG A 55 13.97 -0.87 -0.04
C ARG A 55 13.56 -0.43 -1.44
N LEU A 56 12.87 0.68 -1.50
CA LEU A 56 12.45 1.36 -2.73
C LEU A 56 13.02 2.77 -2.73
N GLN A 57 13.44 3.23 -3.91
CA GLN A 57 13.59 4.65 -4.21
C GLN A 57 12.25 5.15 -4.72
N VAL A 58 11.74 6.23 -4.16
CA VAL A 58 10.44 6.81 -4.46
C VAL A 58 10.57 8.30 -4.71
N GLU A 59 9.92 8.78 -5.75
CA GLU A 59 9.73 10.20 -6.03
C GLU A 59 8.26 10.41 -6.37
N PHE A 60 7.65 11.38 -5.72
CA PHE A 60 6.29 11.85 -5.98
C PHE A 60 6.33 13.25 -6.56
N SER A 61 5.52 13.50 -7.57
CA SER A 61 5.17 14.84 -8.04
C SER A 61 3.65 14.95 -8.15
N GLY A 62 3.11 16.04 -7.64
CA GLY A 62 1.68 16.29 -7.63
C GLY A 62 1.33 17.70 -8.07
N VAL A 63 0.14 17.86 -8.63
CA VAL A 63 -0.39 19.13 -9.11
C VAL A 63 -1.83 19.29 -8.66
N TYR A 64 -2.14 20.46 -8.13
CA TYR A 64 -3.51 20.89 -7.83
C TYR A 64 -3.87 22.12 -8.67
N GLU A 65 -4.72 21.90 -9.68
CA GLU A 65 -5.20 22.96 -10.56
C GLU A 65 -6.44 23.67 -9.99
N TYR A 66 -6.48 24.98 -10.08
CA TYR A 66 -7.62 25.79 -9.67
C TYR A 66 -7.82 26.98 -10.60
N LYS A 67 -9.03 27.54 -10.57
CA LYS A 67 -9.38 28.70 -11.41
C LYS A 67 -9.39 29.97 -10.57
N THR A 68 -8.85 31.04 -11.13
CA THR A 68 -8.89 32.40 -10.57
C THR A 68 -9.53 33.36 -11.58
N PRO A 69 -9.93 34.59 -11.15
CA PRO A 69 -10.41 35.61 -12.09
C PRO A 69 -9.37 36.00 -13.16
N GLN A 70 -8.08 35.74 -12.89
CA GLN A 70 -6.97 36.02 -13.81
C GLN A 70 -6.64 34.83 -14.72
N GLY A 71 -7.32 33.70 -14.54
CA GLY A 71 -7.11 32.49 -15.32
C GLY A 71 -6.79 31.25 -14.47
N PRO A 72 -6.49 30.11 -15.11
CA PRO A 72 -6.12 28.89 -14.43
C PRO A 72 -4.75 29.02 -13.77
N MET A 73 -4.63 28.45 -12.56
CA MET A 73 -3.43 28.39 -11.74
C MET A 73 -3.19 26.96 -11.28
N ALA A 74 -1.98 26.64 -10.85
CA ALA A 74 -1.67 25.36 -10.26
C ALA A 74 -0.71 25.50 -9.06
N ASN A 75 -0.92 24.67 -8.05
CA ASN A 75 0.07 24.39 -7.02
C ASN A 75 0.76 23.08 -7.38
N GLU A 76 2.07 23.05 -7.28
CA GLU A 76 2.89 21.89 -7.57
C GLU A 76 3.66 21.49 -6.31
N GLY A 77 3.88 20.21 -6.13
CA GLY A 77 4.66 19.68 -5.03
C GLY A 77 5.42 18.42 -5.44
N VAL A 78 6.63 18.30 -4.91
CA VAL A 78 7.48 17.14 -5.12
C VAL A 78 8.03 16.64 -3.80
N GLY A 79 8.28 15.34 -3.72
CA GLY A 79 8.93 14.72 -2.58
C GLY A 79 9.63 13.45 -3.01
N SER A 80 10.81 13.21 -2.48
CA SER A 80 11.62 12.02 -2.78
C SER A 80 12.19 11.42 -1.52
N GLY A 81 12.59 10.16 -1.59
CA GLY A 81 13.24 9.45 -0.50
C GLY A 81 13.20 7.94 -0.67
N ALA A 82 13.65 7.25 0.35
CA ALA A 82 13.56 5.80 0.42
C ALA A 82 12.27 5.37 1.11
N ALA A 83 11.71 4.25 0.66
CA ALA A 83 10.60 3.57 1.33
C ALA A 83 11.02 2.15 1.70
N THR A 84 10.40 1.60 2.74
CA THR A 84 10.53 0.19 3.09
C THR A 84 9.26 -0.52 2.67
N ILE A 85 9.40 -1.60 1.90
CA ILE A 85 8.29 -2.43 1.46
C ILE A 85 8.24 -3.73 2.24
N GLU A 86 7.04 -4.09 2.66
CA GLU A 86 6.72 -5.36 3.31
C GLU A 86 5.50 -5.95 2.62
N ASN A 87 5.65 -7.15 2.06
CA ASN A 87 4.64 -7.81 1.24
C ASN A 87 4.20 -6.95 0.03
N ASP A 88 3.01 -6.38 0.04
CA ASP A 88 2.45 -5.54 -1.01
C ASP A 88 2.36 -4.05 -0.62
N THR A 89 2.89 -3.69 0.54
CA THR A 89 2.71 -2.36 1.13
C THR A 89 4.05 -1.72 1.46
N ALA A 90 4.27 -0.50 1.00
CA ALA A 90 5.43 0.30 1.37
C ALA A 90 5.02 1.55 2.15
N ILE A 91 5.87 1.92 3.10
CA ILE A 91 5.74 3.19 3.82
C ILE A 91 6.80 4.14 3.28
N PHE A 92 6.33 5.27 2.78
CA PHE A 92 7.13 6.34 2.21
C PHE A 92 6.94 7.61 3.03
N LYS A 93 8.04 8.21 3.42
CA LYS A 93 8.08 9.54 4.01
C LYS A 93 9.09 10.36 3.20
N PRO A 94 8.65 11.44 2.54
CA PRO A 94 9.56 12.31 1.80
C PRO A 94 10.64 12.91 2.70
N GLU A 95 11.82 13.10 2.17
CA GLU A 95 12.91 13.77 2.88
C GLU A 95 12.50 15.18 3.26
N GLY A 96 12.75 15.56 4.51
CA GLY A 96 12.37 16.86 5.05
C GLY A 96 10.89 17.04 5.39
N ALA A 97 10.06 16.02 5.22
CA ALA A 97 8.65 16.08 5.63
C ALA A 97 8.50 16.06 7.17
N GLU A 98 7.42 16.67 7.65
CA GLU A 98 7.06 16.69 9.07
C GLU A 98 6.89 15.27 9.63
N GLU A 99 7.00 15.13 10.94
CA GLU A 99 7.00 13.82 11.60
C GLU A 99 5.69 13.05 11.37
N GLU A 100 4.55 13.75 11.35
CA GLU A 100 3.24 13.19 11.12
C GLU A 100 2.97 12.76 9.67
N CYS A 101 3.81 13.17 8.71
CA CYS A 101 3.66 12.74 7.33
C CYS A 101 3.96 11.26 7.17
N GLN A 102 2.98 10.52 6.68
CA GLN A 102 3.13 9.14 6.27
C GLN A 102 2.33 8.87 5.00
N ILE A 103 2.99 8.31 4.01
CA ILE A 103 2.39 7.91 2.75
C ILE A 103 2.48 6.39 2.65
N THR A 104 1.33 5.74 2.51
CA THR A 104 1.25 4.29 2.36
C THR A 104 1.00 3.97 0.89
N LEU A 105 1.88 3.16 0.32
CA LEU A 105 1.86 2.70 -1.07
C LEU A 105 1.45 1.23 -1.10
N LYS A 106 0.23 0.93 -1.52
CA LYS A 106 -0.27 -0.44 -1.63
C LYS A 106 -0.37 -0.87 -3.08
N PHE A 107 0.37 -1.92 -3.44
CA PHE A 107 0.37 -2.51 -4.77
C PHE A 107 -0.64 -3.66 -4.84
N THR A 108 -1.74 -3.47 -5.52
CA THR A 108 -2.82 -4.46 -5.59
C THR A 108 -3.51 -4.46 -6.94
N GLY A 109 -3.72 -5.64 -7.53
CA GLY A 109 -4.45 -5.78 -8.79
C GLY A 109 -3.84 -5.00 -9.96
N GLY A 110 -2.51 -4.84 -10.02
CA GLY A 110 -1.83 -4.06 -11.06
C GLY A 110 -1.98 -2.55 -10.91
N LYS A 111 -2.47 -2.07 -9.77
CA LYS A 111 -2.63 -0.66 -9.42
C LYS A 111 -1.80 -0.33 -8.19
N LEU A 112 -1.50 0.94 -8.03
CA LEU A 112 -0.91 1.50 -6.82
C LEU A 112 -1.98 2.35 -6.13
N VAL A 113 -2.41 1.91 -4.95
CA VAL A 113 -3.35 2.64 -4.09
C VAL A 113 -2.56 3.38 -3.03
N VAL A 114 -2.71 4.68 -2.97
CA VAL A 114 -1.94 5.56 -2.08
C VAL A 114 -2.87 6.23 -1.08
N THR A 115 -2.50 6.17 0.18
CA THR A 115 -3.13 6.93 1.26
C THR A 115 -2.09 7.83 1.92
N GLN A 116 -2.50 9.02 2.33
CA GLN A 116 -1.65 10.00 2.99
C GLN A 116 -2.25 10.39 4.33
N THR A 117 -1.43 10.40 5.38
CA THR A 117 -1.75 10.97 6.69
C THR A 117 -0.78 12.08 7.01
N GLY A 118 -1.28 13.13 7.69
CA GLY A 118 -0.48 14.28 8.07
C GLY A 118 -0.11 15.19 6.89
N ILE A 119 0.65 16.23 7.21
CA ILE A 119 1.11 17.23 6.26
C ILE A 119 2.47 16.80 5.71
N CYS A 120 2.55 16.61 4.40
CA CYS A 120 3.76 16.11 3.74
C CYS A 120 4.57 17.20 3.00
N GLY A 121 4.15 18.46 3.09
CA GLY A 121 4.92 19.59 2.56
C GLY A 121 4.86 19.76 1.04
N PHE A 122 3.91 19.13 0.35
CA PHE A 122 3.78 19.23 -1.10
C PHE A 122 3.18 20.55 -1.61
N GLY A 123 2.77 21.44 -0.70
CA GLY A 123 2.08 22.67 -1.07
C GLY A 123 0.58 22.59 -0.85
N HIS A 124 -0.10 23.72 -1.07
CA HIS A 124 -1.51 23.87 -0.76
C HIS A 124 -2.38 23.00 -1.65
N ASN A 125 -3.21 22.15 -1.04
CA ASN A 125 -4.11 21.19 -1.69
C ASN A 125 -3.42 20.12 -2.57
N VAL A 126 -2.11 20.01 -2.57
CA VAL A 126 -1.39 18.92 -3.23
C VAL A 126 -1.34 17.72 -2.30
N SER A 127 -1.84 16.59 -2.76
CA SER A 127 -1.86 15.32 -2.01
C SER A 127 -1.37 14.18 -2.88
N ALA A 128 -0.67 13.25 -2.24
CA ALA A 128 -0.26 12.01 -2.88
C ALA A 128 -1.38 10.96 -2.94
N GLU A 129 -2.49 11.18 -2.22
CA GLU A 129 -3.59 10.22 -2.13
C GLU A 129 -4.26 9.98 -3.50
N GLY A 130 -4.53 8.72 -3.79
CA GLY A 130 -5.23 8.33 -5.02
C GLY A 130 -4.92 6.92 -5.48
N THR A 131 -5.52 6.54 -6.60
CA THR A 131 -5.26 5.29 -7.30
C THR A 131 -4.50 5.57 -8.59
N TYR A 132 -3.34 4.97 -8.71
CA TYR A 132 -2.39 5.19 -9.81
C TYR A 132 -2.34 3.96 -10.71
N LYS A 133 -2.15 4.19 -12.00
CA LYS A 133 -1.92 3.14 -13.01
C LYS A 133 -0.46 3.19 -13.48
N LYS A 134 0.13 2.03 -13.68
CA LYS A 134 1.47 1.95 -14.26
C LYS A 134 1.44 2.39 -15.72
N VAL A 135 2.26 3.38 -16.05
CA VAL A 135 2.39 3.90 -17.41
C VAL A 135 3.73 3.53 -18.06
N SER A 136 4.70 3.12 -17.26
CA SER A 136 6.01 2.64 -17.75
C SER A 136 6.61 1.66 -16.75
N SER A 137 7.24 0.61 -17.25
CA SER A 137 8.05 -0.33 -16.44
C SER A 137 9.55 -0.06 -16.55
N LYS A 138 9.95 0.92 -17.35
CA LYS A 138 11.36 1.32 -17.48
C LYS A 138 11.83 2.02 -16.21
N LYS A 139 13.14 1.94 -15.96
CA LYS A 139 13.76 2.67 -14.84
C LYS A 139 13.52 4.17 -15.04
N PRO A 140 12.81 4.84 -14.12
CA PRO A 140 12.57 6.26 -14.23
C PRO A 140 13.86 7.05 -13.97
N LYS A 141 13.90 8.26 -14.49
CA LYS A 141 14.88 9.25 -14.06
C LYS A 141 14.37 9.91 -12.78
N PHE A 142 15.16 9.90 -11.76
CA PHE A 142 14.89 10.57 -10.48
C PHE A 142 15.56 11.94 -10.46
N GLY A 143 14.98 12.86 -9.71
CA GLY A 143 15.38 14.26 -9.70
C GLY A 143 14.57 15.05 -10.75
N SER A 144 14.22 16.28 -10.41
CA SER A 144 13.73 17.27 -11.36
C SER A 144 14.93 17.82 -12.14
N ASP A 145 14.87 17.77 -13.46
CA ASP A 145 15.78 18.52 -14.33
C ASP A 145 15.52 20.01 -14.19
#